data_ab1fe4d9b0f2a14320fed8ea5f51f42a
#
_entry.id   ab1fe4d9b0f2a14320fed8ea5f51f42a
#
_cell.length_a   1.000
_cell.length_b   1.000
_cell.length_c   1.000
_cell.angle_alpha   90.00
_cell.angle_beta   90.00
_cell.angle_gamma   90.00
#
_symmetry.space_group_name_H-M   'P 1'
#
loop_
_entity.id
_entity.type
_entity.pdbx_description
1 polymer ?
#
loop_
_entity_poly.entity_id
_entity_poly.type
_entity_poly.pdbx_seq_one_letter_code
_entity_poly.pdbx_strand_id
1 'polypeptide(L)'
;MSSARQFLGILRVNLGGVTQRLGPALTIVIGVTCAVGVLVSMLAMGTGARRQEMGDVRPDRVVLISHGAQGFFQSSIPREEAATTRDLPGIRRDRNGEPIVVFESFVPGEGRRRVTGTRIFLPFIGVTTNVIQYLPELRFTGGRMFQRGLHELIASNPCARQFTGFEIGDRRSISGSDWTIIGHFDQGYAQQCVVYADADILMATFNRNTYTAVLVMLQTPGDYDALHAAVEANPTLHLEARHEREAVEEGFKQLNALFNFVSYFIGTIMAIGATLGVVNSLYAMVDSRRRELATLRAIGFGSGPIVASILFESILLALPGALLGGALAWALFNGLSASPFGYSFQLAVTPDLAVLGVAWALAMGLLGGLLPALRAARVPVTTALRAT
;
A
#
# COMPACT_ATOMS: atom_id res chain seq x y z
N MET A 1 41.95 -31.22 -8.92
CA MET A 1 40.84 -30.61 -9.69
C MET A 1 40.49 -29.28 -9.04
N SER A 2 40.28 -28.23 -9.82
CA SER A 2 39.89 -26.95 -9.24
C SER A 2 38.48 -27.04 -8.57
N SER A 3 38.26 -26.34 -7.46
CA SER A 3 37.00 -26.35 -6.71
C SER A 3 35.77 -26.04 -7.60
N ALA A 4 35.96 -25.22 -8.65
CA ALA A 4 34.92 -24.91 -9.61
C ALA A 4 34.50 -26.12 -10.48
N ARG A 5 35.43 -26.96 -10.91
CA ARG A 5 35.11 -28.19 -11.68
C ARG A 5 34.42 -29.23 -10.80
N GLN A 6 34.80 -29.31 -9.52
CA GLN A 6 34.10 -30.15 -8.52
C GLN A 6 32.68 -29.70 -8.31
N PHE A 7 32.45 -28.39 -8.12
CA PHE A 7 31.11 -27.81 -7.96
C PHE A 7 30.20 -28.12 -9.17
N LEU A 8 30.67 -27.86 -10.38
CA LEU A 8 29.92 -28.15 -11.63
C LEU A 8 29.56 -29.63 -11.79
N GLY A 9 30.48 -30.54 -11.40
CA GLY A 9 30.23 -31.99 -11.44
C GLY A 9 29.10 -32.39 -10.46
N ILE A 10 29.16 -31.90 -9.20
CA ILE A 10 28.14 -32.19 -8.19
C ILE A 10 26.80 -31.57 -8.63
N LEU A 11 26.82 -30.36 -9.19
CA LEU A 11 25.61 -29.67 -9.63
C LEU A 11 24.84 -30.45 -10.70
N ARG A 12 25.56 -31.02 -11.70
CA ARG A 12 24.93 -31.88 -12.73
C ARG A 12 24.27 -33.11 -12.15
N VAL A 13 24.91 -33.77 -11.18
CA VAL A 13 24.34 -34.94 -10.50
C VAL A 13 23.11 -34.53 -9.69
N ASN A 14 23.16 -33.40 -8.99
CA ASN A 14 22.05 -32.93 -8.17
C ASN A 14 20.84 -32.52 -9.01
N LEU A 15 21.02 -31.82 -10.12
CA LEU A 15 19.93 -31.42 -11.02
C LEU A 15 19.24 -32.63 -11.66
N GLY A 16 19.99 -33.69 -12.03
CA GLY A 16 19.42 -34.92 -12.57
C GLY A 16 18.57 -35.70 -11.54
N GLY A 17 18.80 -35.49 -10.24
CA GLY A 17 18.08 -36.18 -9.16
C GLY A 17 16.82 -35.43 -8.65
N VAL A 18 16.57 -34.20 -9.05
CA VAL A 18 15.42 -33.40 -8.56
C VAL A 18 14.09 -34.05 -8.96
N THR A 19 13.99 -34.61 -10.17
CA THR A 19 12.80 -35.28 -10.67
C THR A 19 12.42 -36.53 -9.89
N GLN A 20 13.36 -37.16 -9.21
CA GLN A 20 13.12 -38.36 -8.38
C GLN A 20 12.67 -38.00 -6.94
N ARG A 21 12.63 -36.69 -6.57
CA ARG A 21 12.39 -36.19 -5.21
C ARG A 21 11.38 -35.04 -5.20
N LEU A 22 10.32 -35.23 -5.97
CA LEU A 22 9.29 -34.19 -6.15
C LEU A 22 8.60 -33.80 -4.82
N GLY A 23 8.41 -34.74 -3.87
CA GLY A 23 7.75 -34.44 -2.59
C GLY A 23 8.45 -33.35 -1.78
N PRO A 24 9.70 -33.53 -1.36
CA PRO A 24 10.45 -32.50 -0.63
C PRO A 24 10.65 -31.19 -1.41
N ALA A 25 10.87 -31.29 -2.73
CA ALA A 25 11.02 -30.13 -3.59
C ALA A 25 9.73 -29.29 -3.65
N LEU A 26 8.57 -29.94 -3.83
CA LEU A 26 7.27 -29.29 -3.81
C LEU A 26 6.97 -28.61 -2.48
N THR A 27 7.32 -29.24 -1.36
CA THR A 27 7.14 -28.65 -0.02
C THR A 27 7.90 -27.32 0.10
N ILE A 28 9.13 -27.25 -0.42
CA ILE A 28 9.93 -26.00 -0.44
C ILE A 28 9.25 -24.97 -1.33
N VAL A 29 8.90 -25.34 -2.57
CA VAL A 29 8.26 -24.41 -3.52
C VAL A 29 6.95 -23.87 -2.95
N ILE A 30 6.08 -24.72 -2.43
CA ILE A 30 4.79 -24.31 -1.86
C ILE A 30 5.00 -23.40 -0.64
N GLY A 31 5.88 -23.77 0.28
CA GLY A 31 6.16 -22.98 1.48
C GLY A 31 6.67 -21.57 1.13
N VAL A 32 7.61 -21.48 0.20
CA VAL A 32 8.14 -20.19 -0.28
C VAL A 32 7.07 -19.41 -1.05
N THR A 33 6.27 -20.09 -1.90
CA THR A 33 5.15 -19.47 -2.63
C THR A 33 4.17 -18.80 -1.67
N CYS A 34 3.76 -19.50 -0.62
CA CYS A 34 2.84 -18.96 0.38
C CYS A 34 3.46 -17.75 1.13
N ALA A 35 4.71 -17.90 1.59
CA ALA A 35 5.38 -16.83 2.34
C ALA A 35 5.57 -15.56 1.51
N VAL A 36 6.06 -15.69 0.28
CA VAL A 36 6.24 -14.55 -0.64
C VAL A 36 4.89 -13.97 -1.08
N GLY A 37 3.94 -14.82 -1.41
CA GLY A 37 2.60 -14.41 -1.82
C GLY A 37 1.90 -13.55 -0.76
N VAL A 38 1.93 -13.98 0.50
CA VAL A 38 1.35 -13.23 1.62
C VAL A 38 2.10 -11.91 1.85
N LEU A 39 3.44 -11.92 1.89
CA LEU A 39 4.24 -10.71 2.09
C LEU A 39 3.96 -9.67 0.99
N VAL A 40 4.04 -10.07 -0.27
CA VAL A 40 3.81 -9.17 -1.42
C VAL A 40 2.38 -8.63 -1.43
N SER A 41 1.38 -9.49 -1.14
CA SER A 41 -0.03 -9.06 -1.10
C SER A 41 -0.29 -8.04 0.01
N MET A 42 0.32 -8.23 1.18
CA MET A 42 0.18 -7.29 2.29
C MET A 42 0.87 -5.95 2.01
N LEU A 43 2.08 -5.97 1.45
CA LEU A 43 2.79 -4.75 1.07
C LEU A 43 2.09 -4.03 -0.10
N ALA A 44 1.38 -4.75 -0.97
CA ALA A 44 0.57 -4.16 -2.04
C ALA A 44 -0.56 -3.26 -1.52
N MET A 45 -1.02 -3.46 -0.28
CA MET A 45 -1.99 -2.56 0.36
C MET A 45 -1.41 -1.16 0.57
N GLY A 46 -0.24 -1.06 1.18
CA GLY A 46 0.43 0.23 1.41
C GLY A 46 0.80 0.95 0.11
N THR A 47 1.32 0.20 -0.88
CA THR A 47 1.67 0.79 -2.18
C THR A 47 0.45 1.23 -2.98
N GLY A 48 -0.65 0.48 -2.89
CA GLY A 48 -1.92 0.82 -3.54
C GLY A 48 -2.53 2.10 -2.96
N ALA A 49 -2.61 2.21 -1.64
CA ALA A 49 -3.09 3.40 -0.96
C ALA A 49 -2.26 4.64 -1.36
N ARG A 50 -0.93 4.55 -1.27
CA ARG A 50 -0.02 5.64 -1.63
C ARG A 50 -0.17 6.08 -3.10
N ARG A 51 -0.24 5.14 -4.05
CA ARG A 51 -0.38 5.48 -5.48
C ARG A 51 -1.66 6.21 -5.79
N GLN A 52 -2.73 5.84 -5.14
CA GLN A 52 -4.05 6.42 -5.38
C GLN A 52 -4.12 7.86 -4.87
N GLU A 53 -3.58 8.14 -3.69
CA GLU A 53 -3.55 9.49 -3.12
C GLU A 53 -2.57 10.42 -3.83
N MET A 54 -1.48 9.88 -4.37
CA MET A 54 -0.46 10.66 -5.09
C MET A 54 -0.80 10.92 -6.57
N GLY A 55 -1.87 10.29 -7.09
CA GLY A 55 -2.18 10.34 -8.52
C GLY A 55 -2.61 11.72 -9.02
N ASP A 56 -3.26 12.52 -8.17
CA ASP A 56 -3.87 13.81 -8.51
C ASP A 56 -3.13 15.02 -7.90
N VAL A 57 -1.98 14.79 -7.24
CA VAL A 57 -1.21 15.84 -6.57
C VAL A 57 -0.54 16.76 -7.59
N ARG A 58 -0.74 18.08 -7.43
CA ARG A 58 -0.20 19.09 -8.31
C ARG A 58 0.77 20.04 -7.57
N PRO A 59 1.84 20.50 -8.26
CA PRO A 59 2.82 21.39 -7.63
C PRO A 59 2.30 22.80 -7.35
N ASP A 60 1.19 23.21 -7.97
CA ASP A 60 0.53 24.50 -7.78
C ASP A 60 -0.55 24.45 -6.67
N ARG A 61 -0.65 23.35 -5.93
CA ARG A 61 -1.59 23.19 -4.82
C ARG A 61 -0.88 23.15 -3.48
N VAL A 62 -1.41 23.92 -2.54
CA VAL A 62 -0.93 24.03 -1.16
C VAL A 62 -2.09 23.73 -0.21
N VAL A 63 -1.78 23.08 0.87
CA VAL A 63 -2.71 22.79 1.94
C VAL A 63 -2.26 23.51 3.20
N LEU A 64 -3.17 24.27 3.80
CA LEU A 64 -2.95 24.88 5.11
C LEU A 64 -3.67 24.01 6.14
N ILE A 65 -2.94 23.62 7.17
CA ILE A 65 -3.44 22.86 8.32
C ILE A 65 -3.05 23.57 9.62
N SER A 66 -3.68 23.24 10.72
CA SER A 66 -3.28 23.78 12.02
C SER A 66 -1.85 23.44 12.35
N HIS A 67 -1.10 24.37 12.90
CA HIS A 67 0.28 24.17 13.31
C HIS A 67 0.43 22.94 14.23
N GLY A 68 1.37 22.05 13.91
CA GLY A 68 1.62 20.81 14.64
C GLY A 68 0.62 19.67 14.39
N ALA A 69 -0.37 19.84 13.52
CA ALA A 69 -1.27 18.75 13.13
C ALA A 69 -0.52 17.72 12.29
N GLN A 70 -0.69 16.43 12.63
CA GLN A 70 -0.06 15.32 11.91
C GLN A 70 -0.90 14.84 10.70
N GLY A 71 -1.74 15.72 10.14
CA GLY A 71 -2.57 15.47 8.97
C GLY A 71 -3.95 16.09 9.07
N PHE A 72 -4.73 15.95 8.03
CA PHE A 72 -6.06 16.56 7.88
C PHE A 72 -7.03 16.25 9.04
N PHE A 73 -6.99 15.02 9.57
CA PHE A 73 -7.96 14.56 10.59
C PHE A 73 -7.74 15.18 11.97
N GLN A 74 -6.54 15.65 12.25
CA GLN A 74 -6.17 16.26 13.54
C GLN A 74 -6.13 17.78 13.47
N SER A 75 -6.30 18.35 12.29
CA SER A 75 -6.31 19.78 12.06
C SER A 75 -7.67 20.37 12.40
N SER A 76 -7.65 21.55 12.98
CA SER A 76 -8.85 22.29 13.41
C SER A 76 -8.61 23.79 13.25
N ILE A 77 -9.17 24.36 12.18
CA ILE A 77 -8.97 25.74 11.77
C ILE A 77 -10.27 26.53 12.03
N PRO A 78 -10.25 27.54 12.92
CA PRO A 78 -11.40 28.41 13.16
C PRO A 78 -11.85 29.13 11.87
N ARG A 79 -13.16 29.39 11.75
CA ARG A 79 -13.74 30.05 10.56
C ARG A 79 -13.13 31.40 10.27
N GLU A 80 -12.86 32.19 11.32
CA GLU A 80 -12.26 33.52 11.19
C GLU A 80 -10.84 33.44 10.66
N GLU A 81 -10.06 32.51 11.19
CA GLU A 81 -8.70 32.26 10.75
C GLU A 81 -8.66 31.75 9.30
N ALA A 82 -9.54 30.81 8.93
CA ALA A 82 -9.67 30.33 7.56
C ALA A 82 -10.03 31.48 6.58
N ALA A 83 -10.90 32.41 6.99
CA ALA A 83 -11.29 33.52 6.12
C ALA A 83 -10.12 34.44 5.78
N THR A 84 -9.19 34.69 6.72
CA THR A 84 -8.02 35.53 6.49
C THR A 84 -7.03 34.95 5.47
N THR A 85 -7.08 33.64 5.25
CA THR A 85 -6.20 32.99 4.26
C THR A 85 -6.47 33.41 2.81
N ARG A 86 -7.63 33.99 2.52
CA ARG A 86 -7.99 34.48 1.18
C ARG A 86 -7.13 35.66 0.70
N ASP A 87 -6.55 36.39 1.64
CA ASP A 87 -5.75 37.59 1.37
C ASP A 87 -4.24 37.29 1.32
N LEU A 88 -3.84 36.00 1.44
CA LEU A 88 -2.45 35.60 1.34
C LEU A 88 -1.88 35.85 -0.07
N PRO A 89 -0.58 36.15 -0.20
CA PRO A 89 0.07 36.38 -1.48
C PRO A 89 0.19 35.10 -2.30
N GLY A 90 0.38 35.24 -3.61
CA GLY A 90 0.64 34.12 -4.52
C GLY A 90 -0.57 33.27 -4.88
N ILE A 91 -1.76 33.57 -4.34
CA ILE A 91 -2.99 32.83 -4.61
C ILE A 91 -3.51 33.16 -6.01
N ARG A 92 -3.83 32.11 -6.75
CA ARG A 92 -4.47 32.24 -8.05
C ARG A 92 -5.89 32.76 -7.90
N ARG A 93 -6.25 33.70 -8.76
CA ARG A 93 -7.60 34.25 -8.81
C ARG A 93 -8.37 33.72 -10.02
N ASP A 94 -9.65 33.56 -9.85
CA ASP A 94 -10.56 33.19 -10.93
C ASP A 94 -10.81 34.35 -11.90
N ARG A 95 -11.67 34.13 -12.90
CA ARG A 95 -12.03 35.17 -13.90
C ARG A 95 -12.75 36.39 -13.31
N ASN A 96 -13.32 36.23 -12.12
CA ASN A 96 -14.03 37.31 -11.40
C ASN A 96 -13.13 38.03 -10.41
N GLY A 97 -11.85 37.63 -10.30
CA GLY A 97 -10.87 38.18 -9.35
C GLY A 97 -10.95 37.55 -7.97
N GLU A 98 -11.80 36.54 -7.75
CA GLU A 98 -11.92 35.83 -6.47
C GLU A 98 -10.77 34.84 -6.28
N PRO A 99 -10.16 34.74 -5.07
CA PRO A 99 -9.09 33.81 -4.81
C PRO A 99 -9.60 32.36 -4.83
N ILE A 100 -8.85 31.46 -5.47
CA ILE A 100 -9.16 30.04 -5.49
C ILE A 100 -8.67 29.40 -4.18
N VAL A 101 -9.50 29.49 -3.17
CA VAL A 101 -9.30 28.96 -1.82
C VAL A 101 -10.53 28.12 -1.45
N VAL A 102 -10.34 26.86 -1.11
CA VAL A 102 -11.41 25.94 -0.71
C VAL A 102 -11.27 25.66 0.78
N PHE A 103 -12.31 25.91 1.52
CA PHE A 103 -12.39 25.47 2.91
C PHE A 103 -12.96 24.07 2.97
N GLU A 104 -12.23 23.17 3.63
CA GLU A 104 -12.57 21.77 3.73
C GLU A 104 -12.89 21.37 5.16
N SER A 105 -13.95 20.61 5.34
CA SER A 105 -14.31 20.00 6.61
C SER A 105 -14.58 18.52 6.41
N PHE A 106 -13.84 17.69 7.09
CA PHE A 106 -13.97 16.24 7.06
C PHE A 106 -14.86 15.77 8.22
N VAL A 107 -15.92 15.02 7.93
CA VAL A 107 -16.80 14.45 8.95
C VAL A 107 -16.98 12.95 8.75
N PRO A 108 -17.12 12.17 9.83
CA PRO A 108 -17.36 10.75 9.75
C PRO A 108 -18.74 10.46 9.15
N GLY A 109 -18.79 9.52 8.23
CA GLY A 109 -20.01 9.02 7.63
C GLY A 109 -19.95 7.51 7.43
N GLU A 110 -21.04 6.93 6.93
CA GLU A 110 -21.16 5.50 6.67
C GLU A 110 -21.71 5.23 5.27
N GLY A 111 -21.18 4.20 4.62
CA GLY A 111 -21.72 3.65 3.39
C GLY A 111 -22.08 2.17 3.56
N ARG A 112 -23.19 1.72 2.96
CA ARG A 112 -23.54 0.30 2.93
C ARG A 112 -23.10 -0.32 1.62
N ARG A 113 -22.16 -1.26 1.65
CA ARG A 113 -21.66 -1.93 0.45
C ARG A 113 -22.78 -2.67 -0.27
N ARG A 114 -22.86 -2.48 -1.61
CA ARG A 114 -23.89 -3.09 -2.46
C ARG A 114 -23.75 -4.62 -2.51
N VAL A 115 -22.53 -5.14 -2.54
CA VAL A 115 -22.27 -6.58 -2.68
C VAL A 115 -22.43 -7.34 -1.36
N THR A 116 -21.90 -6.82 -0.26
CA THR A 116 -21.84 -7.54 1.03
C THR A 116 -22.91 -7.08 2.03
N GLY A 117 -23.57 -5.94 1.79
CA GLY A 117 -24.48 -5.32 2.72
C GLY A 117 -23.85 -4.77 4.00
N THR A 118 -22.52 -4.90 4.14
CA THR A 118 -21.79 -4.41 5.33
C THR A 118 -21.73 -2.89 5.34
N ARG A 119 -21.85 -2.31 6.53
CA ARG A 119 -21.59 -0.88 6.75
C ARG A 119 -20.09 -0.68 6.88
N ILE A 120 -19.57 0.28 6.16
CA ILE A 120 -18.18 0.69 6.28
C ILE A 120 -18.10 2.20 6.49
N PHE A 121 -17.02 2.64 7.10
CA PHE A 121 -16.72 4.05 7.23
C PHE A 121 -16.55 4.67 5.83
N LEU A 122 -17.28 5.76 5.61
CA LEU A 122 -17.22 6.55 4.38
C LEU A 122 -17.29 8.02 4.78
N PRO A 123 -16.17 8.76 4.68
CA PRO A 123 -16.17 10.16 5.06
C PRO A 123 -16.99 11.01 4.10
N PHE A 124 -17.66 12.01 4.65
CA PHE A 124 -18.23 13.12 3.90
C PHE A 124 -17.31 14.33 4.03
N ILE A 125 -17.11 15.00 2.94
CA ILE A 125 -16.21 16.14 2.85
C ILE A 125 -17.04 17.39 2.55
N GLY A 126 -17.11 18.28 3.52
CA GLY A 126 -17.69 19.61 3.33
C GLY A 126 -16.69 20.49 2.58
N VAL A 127 -17.10 21.09 1.48
CA VAL A 127 -16.25 21.98 0.68
C VAL A 127 -17.01 23.23 0.28
N THR A 128 -16.29 24.32 0.03
CA THR A 128 -16.88 25.49 -0.60
C THR A 128 -17.10 25.29 -2.10
N THR A 129 -18.04 26.01 -2.70
CA THR A 129 -18.47 25.80 -4.11
C THR A 129 -17.37 26.04 -5.14
N ASN A 130 -16.30 26.76 -4.77
CA ASN A 130 -15.13 27.00 -5.63
C ASN A 130 -14.20 25.78 -5.75
N VAL A 131 -14.56 24.65 -5.16
CA VAL A 131 -13.84 23.38 -5.33
C VAL A 131 -13.73 22.97 -6.81
N ILE A 132 -14.69 23.36 -7.67
CA ILE A 132 -14.64 23.11 -9.12
C ILE A 132 -13.44 23.81 -9.78
N GLN A 133 -13.10 25.04 -9.33
CA GLN A 133 -11.93 25.74 -9.84
C GLN A 133 -10.62 25.13 -9.29
N TYR A 134 -10.64 24.64 -8.07
CA TYR A 134 -9.51 23.96 -7.45
C TYR A 134 -9.23 22.58 -8.06
N LEU A 135 -10.30 21.83 -8.42
CA LEU A 135 -10.26 20.52 -9.05
C LEU A 135 -10.80 20.57 -10.50
N PRO A 136 -10.04 21.09 -11.47
CA PRO A 136 -10.48 21.22 -12.86
C PRO A 136 -10.73 19.86 -13.54
N GLU A 137 -10.21 18.78 -13.00
CA GLU A 137 -10.44 17.40 -13.42
C GLU A 137 -11.80 16.86 -12.97
N LEU A 138 -12.49 17.51 -12.02
CA LEU A 138 -13.82 17.14 -11.57
C LEU A 138 -14.83 17.40 -12.69
N ARG A 139 -15.44 16.35 -13.20
CA ARG A 139 -16.44 16.42 -14.29
C ARG A 139 -17.75 15.81 -13.84
N PHE A 140 -18.83 16.58 -13.96
CA PHE A 140 -20.16 16.04 -13.72
C PHE A 140 -20.56 15.03 -14.79
N THR A 141 -21.00 13.86 -14.37
CA THR A 141 -21.53 12.80 -15.23
C THR A 141 -23.06 12.73 -15.19
N GLY A 142 -23.67 13.40 -14.19
CA GLY A 142 -25.10 13.54 -14.05
C GLY A 142 -25.45 14.53 -12.94
N GLY A 143 -26.62 15.14 -13.05
CA GLY A 143 -27.09 16.11 -12.06
C GLY A 143 -26.36 17.46 -12.10
N ARG A 144 -26.16 18.07 -10.95
CA ARG A 144 -25.55 19.40 -10.78
C ARG A 144 -24.72 19.50 -9.51
N MET A 145 -23.97 20.60 -9.37
CA MET A 145 -23.31 20.98 -8.11
C MET A 145 -24.34 21.28 -7.02
N PHE A 146 -24.00 20.99 -5.77
CA PHE A 146 -24.79 21.38 -4.61
C PHE A 146 -24.90 22.91 -4.50
N GLN A 147 -26.00 23.39 -3.93
CA GLN A 147 -26.19 24.81 -3.63
C GLN A 147 -25.84 25.08 -2.19
N ARG A 148 -25.25 26.27 -1.95
CA ARG A 148 -24.95 26.72 -0.59
C ARG A 148 -26.22 26.80 0.25
N GLY A 149 -26.11 26.37 1.50
CA GLY A 149 -27.20 26.44 2.45
C GLY A 149 -28.23 25.30 2.35
N LEU A 150 -28.04 24.34 1.43
CA LEU A 150 -28.95 23.21 1.27
C LEU A 150 -28.30 21.88 1.69
N HIS A 151 -29.12 20.94 2.17
CA HIS A 151 -28.72 19.57 2.49
C HIS A 151 -28.59 18.72 1.21
N GLU A 152 -27.67 19.09 0.37
CA GLU A 152 -27.40 18.47 -0.91
C GLU A 152 -26.02 17.81 -0.91
N LEU A 153 -25.95 16.61 -1.48
CA LEU A 153 -24.73 15.85 -1.66
C LEU A 153 -24.45 15.64 -3.14
N ILE A 154 -23.19 15.67 -3.51
CA ILE A 154 -22.70 15.11 -4.76
C ILE A 154 -21.76 13.97 -4.47
N ALA A 155 -21.85 12.89 -5.23
CA ALA A 155 -21.08 11.69 -5.02
C ALA A 155 -20.26 11.32 -6.25
N SER A 156 -19.06 10.84 -6.06
CA SER A 156 -18.27 10.33 -7.19
C SER A 156 -18.90 9.04 -7.76
N ASN A 157 -18.71 8.78 -9.06
CA ASN A 157 -19.22 7.58 -9.71
C ASN A 157 -18.89 6.27 -8.99
N PRO A 158 -17.72 6.09 -8.38
CA PRO A 158 -17.42 4.93 -7.55
C PRO A 158 -18.38 4.75 -6.37
N CYS A 159 -18.96 5.82 -5.81
CA CYS A 159 -19.94 5.72 -4.72
C CYS A 159 -21.18 4.95 -5.16
N ALA A 160 -21.81 5.36 -6.26
CA ALA A 160 -23.00 4.72 -6.77
C ALA A 160 -22.75 3.24 -7.17
N ARG A 161 -21.55 2.94 -7.69
CA ARG A 161 -21.17 1.57 -8.04
C ARG A 161 -20.94 0.67 -6.82
N GLN A 162 -20.32 1.18 -5.77
CA GLN A 162 -19.88 0.38 -4.62
C GLN A 162 -20.89 0.35 -3.47
N PHE A 163 -21.70 1.39 -3.33
CA PHE A 163 -22.58 1.57 -2.18
C PHE A 163 -24.05 1.73 -2.60
N THR A 164 -24.96 1.39 -1.69
CA THR A 164 -26.40 1.64 -1.85
C THR A 164 -26.75 3.02 -1.31
N GLY A 165 -27.75 3.66 -1.90
CA GLY A 165 -28.25 4.97 -1.45
C GLY A 165 -27.35 6.13 -1.87
N PHE A 166 -26.68 6.03 -3.03
CA PHE A 166 -25.89 7.09 -3.65
C PHE A 166 -26.30 7.37 -5.11
N GLU A 167 -27.47 6.92 -5.52
CA GLU A 167 -28.04 7.31 -6.82
C GLU A 167 -28.60 8.73 -6.76
N ILE A 168 -28.66 9.42 -7.88
CA ILE A 168 -29.26 10.78 -7.94
C ILE A 168 -30.72 10.68 -7.55
N GLY A 169 -31.13 11.49 -6.58
CA GLY A 169 -32.48 11.50 -5.99
C GLY A 169 -32.60 10.69 -4.71
N ASP A 170 -31.60 9.86 -4.35
CA ASP A 170 -31.59 9.15 -3.09
C ASP A 170 -31.56 10.11 -1.89
N ARG A 171 -32.31 9.79 -0.85
CA ARG A 171 -32.28 10.51 0.42
C ARG A 171 -31.55 9.71 1.47
N ARG A 172 -30.76 10.39 2.25
CA ARG A 172 -29.98 9.81 3.34
C ARG A 172 -30.14 10.64 4.60
N SER A 173 -30.47 9.98 5.69
CA SER A 173 -30.41 10.63 7.01
C SER A 173 -28.97 10.62 7.51
N ILE A 174 -28.40 11.79 7.76
CA ILE A 174 -27.07 12.01 8.28
C ILE A 174 -27.20 12.87 9.53
N SER A 175 -26.82 12.33 10.68
CA SER A 175 -26.90 13.01 11.99
C SER A 175 -28.27 13.67 12.25
N GLY A 176 -29.37 13.00 11.83
CA GLY A 176 -30.73 13.45 12.04
C GLY A 176 -31.28 14.45 10.99
N SER A 177 -30.48 14.85 10.02
CA SER A 177 -30.90 15.70 8.90
C SER A 177 -31.03 14.88 7.60
N ASP A 178 -32.03 15.18 6.79
CA ASP A 178 -32.24 14.52 5.49
C ASP A 178 -31.44 15.21 4.40
N TRP A 179 -30.57 14.46 3.78
CA TRP A 179 -29.70 14.88 2.69
C TRP A 179 -30.09 14.21 1.39
N THR A 180 -29.99 14.91 0.28
CA THR A 180 -30.36 14.40 -1.06
C THR A 180 -29.14 14.35 -1.95
N ILE A 181 -28.91 13.22 -2.64
CA ILE A 181 -27.89 13.10 -3.69
C ILE A 181 -28.41 13.80 -4.94
N ILE A 182 -27.74 14.87 -5.39
CA ILE A 182 -28.21 15.69 -6.51
C ILE A 182 -27.29 15.67 -7.73
N GLY A 183 -26.12 15.06 -7.62
CA GLY A 183 -25.18 14.97 -8.72
C GLY A 183 -24.17 13.87 -8.56
N HIS A 184 -23.71 13.38 -9.71
CA HIS A 184 -22.58 12.46 -9.81
C HIS A 184 -21.44 13.14 -10.56
N PHE A 185 -20.22 12.83 -10.15
CA PHE A 185 -19.02 13.34 -10.79
C PHE A 185 -17.95 12.25 -10.95
N ASP A 186 -17.05 12.49 -11.88
CA ASP A 186 -15.80 11.75 -12.02
C ASP A 186 -14.64 12.69 -11.69
N GLN A 187 -13.62 12.14 -11.01
CA GLN A 187 -12.46 12.89 -10.54
C GLN A 187 -11.17 12.24 -11.08
N GLY A 188 -11.14 11.98 -12.38
CA GLY A 188 -9.97 11.45 -13.06
C GLY A 188 -9.54 10.07 -12.55
N TYR A 189 -8.40 9.99 -11.87
CA TYR A 189 -7.80 8.72 -11.44
C TYR A 189 -8.41 8.13 -10.16
N ALA A 190 -9.23 8.88 -9.43
CA ALA A 190 -9.79 8.44 -8.17
C ALA A 190 -10.85 7.36 -8.34
N GLN A 191 -10.51 6.11 -8.01
CA GLN A 191 -11.46 5.00 -7.89
C GLN A 191 -12.17 4.99 -6.52
N GLN A 192 -11.96 6.02 -5.72
CA GLN A 192 -12.54 6.15 -4.40
C GLN A 192 -13.96 6.69 -4.46
N CYS A 193 -14.77 6.25 -3.49
CA CYS A 193 -16.01 6.93 -3.20
C CYS A 193 -15.71 8.20 -2.41
N VAL A 194 -15.94 9.34 -3.04
CA VAL A 194 -15.85 10.67 -2.45
C VAL A 194 -17.24 11.31 -2.48
N VAL A 195 -17.64 11.89 -1.37
CA VAL A 195 -18.93 12.58 -1.22
C VAL A 195 -18.66 14.00 -0.77
N TYR A 196 -19.07 14.96 -1.59
CA TYR A 196 -18.96 16.37 -1.26
C TYR A 196 -20.31 16.96 -0.86
N ALA A 197 -20.28 17.91 0.06
CA ALA A 197 -21.41 18.70 0.54
C ALA A 197 -20.98 20.16 0.77
N ASP A 198 -21.96 21.03 1.01
CA ASP A 198 -21.68 22.37 1.54
C ASP A 198 -21.01 22.27 2.91
N ALA A 199 -19.82 22.89 3.03
CA ALA A 199 -19.01 22.82 4.25
C ALA A 199 -19.74 23.40 5.46
N ASP A 200 -20.45 24.51 5.30
CA ASP A 200 -21.12 25.19 6.39
C ASP A 200 -22.30 24.38 6.94
N ILE A 201 -23.09 23.79 6.04
CA ILE A 201 -24.24 22.96 6.40
C ILE A 201 -23.78 21.63 7.00
N LEU A 202 -22.75 21.03 6.42
CA LEU A 202 -22.19 19.77 6.93
C LEU A 202 -21.62 19.95 8.34
N MET A 203 -20.84 21.02 8.56
CA MET A 203 -20.33 21.35 9.89
C MET A 203 -21.43 21.60 10.90
N ALA A 204 -22.48 22.36 10.52
CA ALA A 204 -23.64 22.61 11.39
C ALA A 204 -24.35 21.30 11.77
N THR A 205 -24.53 20.38 10.82
CA THR A 205 -25.16 19.06 11.07
C THR A 205 -24.38 18.23 12.10
N PHE A 206 -23.05 18.36 12.14
CA PHE A 206 -22.17 17.65 13.07
C PHE A 206 -21.76 18.49 14.30
N ASN A 207 -22.37 19.66 14.48
CA ASN A 207 -22.05 20.61 15.56
C ASN A 207 -20.56 20.97 15.64
N ARG A 208 -19.94 21.19 14.46
CA ARG A 208 -18.54 21.60 14.30
C ARG A 208 -18.46 23.06 13.89
N ASN A 209 -17.44 23.77 14.39
CA ASN A 209 -17.19 25.18 14.08
C ASN A 209 -15.85 25.41 13.39
N THR A 210 -15.11 24.35 13.04
CA THR A 210 -13.77 24.43 12.49
C THR A 210 -13.65 23.65 11.19
N TYR A 211 -12.85 24.16 10.26
CA TYR A 211 -12.44 23.43 9.09
C TYR A 211 -11.27 22.51 9.42
N THR A 212 -11.09 21.47 8.63
CA THR A 212 -9.95 20.54 8.76
C THR A 212 -8.76 20.96 7.91
N ALA A 213 -9.00 21.66 6.82
CA ALA A 213 -7.96 22.17 5.94
C ALA A 213 -8.43 23.39 5.15
N VAL A 214 -7.49 24.19 4.70
CA VAL A 214 -7.69 25.20 3.66
C VAL A 214 -6.83 24.83 2.46
N LEU A 215 -7.50 24.58 1.34
CA LEU A 215 -6.84 24.21 0.09
C LEU A 215 -6.65 25.48 -0.75
N VAL A 216 -5.43 25.74 -1.15
CA VAL A 216 -5.03 26.95 -1.87
C VAL A 216 -4.44 26.58 -3.21
N MET A 217 -4.89 27.23 -4.28
CA MET A 217 -4.26 27.13 -5.58
C MET A 217 -3.33 28.32 -5.80
N LEU A 218 -2.07 28.07 -6.08
CA LEU A 218 -1.07 29.09 -6.38
C LEU A 218 -1.18 29.58 -7.83
N GLN A 219 -0.77 30.81 -8.07
CA GLN A 219 -0.63 31.35 -9.42
C GLN A 219 0.43 30.59 -10.21
N THR A 220 1.59 30.37 -9.58
CA THR A 220 2.68 29.50 -10.06
C THR A 220 3.23 28.66 -8.89
N PRO A 221 3.85 27.49 -9.16
CA PRO A 221 4.49 26.72 -8.09
C PRO A 221 5.58 27.48 -7.30
N GLY A 222 6.22 28.49 -7.93
CA GLY A 222 7.23 29.33 -7.30
C GLY A 222 6.70 30.31 -6.25
N ASP A 223 5.39 30.52 -6.20
CA ASP A 223 4.76 31.42 -5.21
C ASP A 223 4.63 30.78 -3.82
N TYR A 224 5.01 29.50 -3.69
CA TYR A 224 4.95 28.78 -2.41
C TYR A 224 5.73 29.46 -1.29
N ASP A 225 6.96 29.87 -1.57
CA ASP A 225 7.84 30.50 -0.55
C ASP A 225 7.25 31.82 -0.03
N ALA A 226 6.63 32.60 -0.92
CA ALA A 226 5.98 33.86 -0.55
C ALA A 226 4.73 33.61 0.31
N LEU A 227 3.92 32.59 -0.04
CA LEU A 227 2.76 32.21 0.75
C LEU A 227 3.18 31.64 2.11
N HIS A 228 4.15 30.74 2.15
CA HIS A 228 4.68 30.13 3.38
C HIS A 228 5.22 31.21 4.33
N ALA A 229 6.07 32.13 3.83
CA ALA A 229 6.59 33.22 4.63
C ALA A 229 5.48 34.15 5.15
N ALA A 230 4.43 34.41 4.38
CA ALA A 230 3.30 35.22 4.82
C ALA A 230 2.46 34.52 5.90
N VAL A 231 2.30 33.21 5.85
CA VAL A 231 1.65 32.43 6.89
C VAL A 231 2.46 32.47 8.19
N GLU A 232 3.78 32.25 8.12
CA GLU A 232 4.66 32.28 9.29
C GLU A 232 4.80 33.69 9.92
N ALA A 233 4.79 34.72 9.09
CA ALA A 233 4.91 36.11 9.57
C ALA A 233 3.63 36.63 10.23
N ASN A 234 2.50 35.98 10.03
CA ASN A 234 1.22 36.45 10.56
C ASN A 234 0.93 35.79 11.93
N PRO A 235 1.04 36.53 13.06
CA PRO A 235 0.87 35.98 14.38
C PRO A 235 -0.58 35.55 14.71
N THR A 236 -1.54 35.90 13.87
CA THR A 236 -2.94 35.48 14.03
C THR A 236 -3.25 34.16 13.34
N LEU A 237 -2.33 33.68 12.49
CA LEU A 237 -2.46 32.42 11.81
C LEU A 237 -1.64 31.36 12.55
N HIS A 238 -2.36 30.39 13.13
CA HIS A 238 -1.75 29.21 13.74
C HIS A 238 -1.73 28.04 12.73
N LEU A 239 -1.36 28.36 11.50
CA LEU A 239 -1.39 27.46 10.37
C LEU A 239 0.03 27.11 9.90
N GLU A 240 0.12 26.00 9.22
CA GLU A 240 1.31 25.54 8.54
C GLU A 240 0.97 25.29 7.06
N ALA A 241 1.74 25.91 6.17
CA ALA A 241 1.60 25.70 4.73
C ALA A 241 2.44 24.49 4.31
N ARG A 242 1.82 23.53 3.61
CA ARG A 242 2.51 22.37 3.05
C ARG A 242 2.13 22.19 1.59
N HIS A 243 3.07 21.72 0.79
CA HIS A 243 2.71 21.23 -0.53
C HIS A 243 1.66 20.13 -0.42
N GLU A 244 0.71 20.06 -1.35
CA GLU A 244 -0.33 19.02 -1.35
C GLU A 244 0.27 17.61 -1.24
N ARG A 245 1.39 17.36 -1.94
CA ARG A 245 2.14 16.10 -1.84
C ARG A 245 2.57 15.77 -0.42
N GLU A 246 3.17 16.71 0.28
CA GLU A 246 3.68 16.52 1.64
C GLU A 246 2.53 16.30 2.63
N ALA A 247 1.46 17.09 2.50
CA ALA A 247 0.28 16.95 3.34
C ALA A 247 -0.38 15.56 3.19
N VAL A 248 -0.49 15.07 1.96
CA VAL A 248 -1.00 13.73 1.66
C VAL A 248 -0.06 12.65 2.19
N GLU A 249 1.24 12.75 1.91
CA GLU A 249 2.24 11.78 2.41
C GLU A 249 2.23 11.67 3.94
N GLU A 250 2.13 12.79 4.63
CA GLU A 250 2.15 12.83 6.09
C GLU A 250 0.85 12.35 6.70
N GLY A 251 -0.31 12.69 6.11
CA GLY A 251 -1.61 12.19 6.52
C GLY A 251 -1.71 10.67 6.50
N PHE A 252 -1.03 10.03 5.56
CA PHE A 252 -1.00 8.56 5.43
C PHE A 252 0.22 7.90 6.09
N LYS A 253 1.18 8.67 6.61
CA LYS A 253 2.43 8.14 7.17
C LYS A 253 2.20 7.14 8.30
N GLN A 254 1.31 7.43 9.23
CA GLN A 254 0.98 6.52 10.33
C GLN A 254 0.29 5.25 9.83
N LEU A 255 -0.66 5.38 8.91
CA LEU A 255 -1.37 4.24 8.33
C LEU A 255 -0.42 3.35 7.51
N ASN A 256 0.44 3.95 6.69
CA ASN A 256 1.47 3.23 5.94
C ASN A 256 2.49 2.56 6.86
N ALA A 257 2.89 3.21 7.95
CA ALA A 257 3.78 2.61 8.95
C ALA A 257 3.13 1.38 9.59
N LEU A 258 1.85 1.45 9.93
CA LEU A 258 1.09 0.32 10.46
C LEU A 258 0.99 -0.82 9.44
N PHE A 259 0.64 -0.53 8.18
CA PHE A 259 0.59 -1.55 7.13
C PHE A 259 1.94 -2.21 6.91
N ASN A 260 3.01 -1.43 6.86
CA ASN A 260 4.36 -1.97 6.73
C ASN A 260 4.74 -2.84 7.93
N PHE A 261 4.48 -2.36 9.16
CA PHE A 261 4.75 -3.14 10.36
C PHE A 261 4.02 -4.49 10.35
N VAL A 262 2.71 -4.49 10.10
CA VAL A 262 1.90 -5.72 10.04
C VAL A 262 2.38 -6.64 8.92
N SER A 263 2.69 -6.08 7.74
CA SER A 263 3.17 -6.85 6.59
C SER A 263 4.50 -7.55 6.87
N TYR A 264 5.47 -6.81 7.41
CA TYR A 264 6.77 -7.39 7.77
C TYR A 264 6.67 -8.35 8.94
N PHE A 265 5.83 -8.08 9.93
CA PHE A 265 5.60 -8.98 11.07
C PHE A 265 5.03 -10.32 10.61
N ILE A 266 3.93 -10.30 9.85
CA ILE A 266 3.31 -11.53 9.31
C ILE A 266 4.25 -12.20 8.31
N GLY A 267 4.87 -11.43 7.42
CA GLY A 267 5.85 -11.94 6.45
C GLY A 267 7.03 -12.64 7.13
N THR A 268 7.53 -12.11 8.24
CA THR A 268 8.62 -12.73 9.01
C THR A 268 8.19 -14.05 9.64
N ILE A 269 7.00 -14.10 10.25
CA ILE A 269 6.47 -15.36 10.80
C ILE A 269 6.33 -16.42 9.71
N MET A 270 5.76 -16.05 8.56
CA MET A 270 5.64 -16.94 7.41
C MET A 270 7.00 -17.38 6.87
N ALA A 271 7.98 -16.47 6.82
CA ALA A 271 9.34 -16.78 6.39
C ALA A 271 10.04 -17.76 7.34
N ILE A 272 9.85 -17.61 8.65
CA ILE A 272 10.38 -18.58 9.64
C ILE A 272 9.77 -19.96 9.40
N GLY A 273 8.44 -20.04 9.26
CA GLY A 273 7.76 -21.30 8.98
C GLY A 273 8.22 -21.95 7.67
N ALA A 274 8.33 -21.16 6.59
CA ALA A 274 8.84 -21.65 5.31
C ALA A 274 10.30 -22.09 5.41
N THR A 275 11.17 -21.35 6.11
CA THR A 275 12.58 -21.71 6.33
C THR A 275 12.71 -23.03 7.09
N LEU A 276 11.90 -23.26 8.13
CA LEU A 276 11.88 -24.53 8.84
C LEU A 276 11.43 -25.69 7.92
N GLY A 277 10.45 -25.45 7.04
CA GLY A 277 10.05 -26.38 6.01
C GLY A 277 11.17 -26.71 5.03
N VAL A 278 11.92 -25.68 4.57
CA VAL A 278 13.12 -25.84 3.74
C VAL A 278 14.18 -26.68 4.45
N VAL A 279 14.50 -26.34 5.71
CA VAL A 279 15.47 -27.11 6.54
C VAL A 279 15.07 -28.59 6.61
N ASN A 280 13.82 -28.88 6.96
CA ASN A 280 13.34 -30.24 7.10
C ASN A 280 13.39 -31.02 5.76
N SER A 281 12.94 -30.41 4.69
CA SER A 281 12.95 -31.00 3.35
C SER A 281 14.38 -31.26 2.86
N LEU A 282 15.30 -30.33 3.08
CA LEU A 282 16.71 -30.51 2.71
C LEU A 282 17.42 -31.58 3.57
N TYR A 283 17.07 -31.71 4.84
CA TYR A 283 17.57 -32.83 5.66
C TYR A 283 17.14 -34.16 5.08
N ALA A 284 15.89 -34.31 4.70
CA ALA A 284 15.39 -35.54 4.06
C ALA A 284 16.11 -35.83 2.73
N MET A 285 16.36 -34.77 1.90
CA MET A 285 17.10 -34.90 0.66
C MET A 285 18.57 -35.28 0.88
N VAL A 286 19.26 -34.70 1.85
CA VAL A 286 20.64 -35.03 2.21
C VAL A 286 20.73 -36.46 2.76
N ASP A 287 19.79 -36.87 3.60
CA ASP A 287 19.75 -38.22 4.17
C ASP A 287 19.56 -39.28 3.08
N SER A 288 18.70 -39.04 2.10
CA SER A 288 18.51 -39.99 0.99
C SER A 288 19.74 -40.15 0.09
N ARG A 289 20.70 -39.18 0.14
CA ARG A 289 21.95 -39.17 -0.65
C ARG A 289 23.22 -39.44 0.20
N ARG A 290 23.08 -39.90 1.43
CA ARG A 290 24.25 -40.09 2.31
C ARG A 290 25.36 -40.93 1.67
N ARG A 291 25.02 -42.04 0.98
CA ARG A 291 26.00 -42.88 0.27
C ARG A 291 26.69 -42.13 -0.87
N GLU A 292 25.92 -41.42 -1.72
CA GLU A 292 26.48 -40.65 -2.84
C GLU A 292 27.47 -39.59 -2.35
N LEU A 293 27.09 -38.84 -1.29
CA LEU A 293 27.92 -37.81 -0.69
C LEU A 293 29.20 -38.41 -0.05
N ALA A 294 29.08 -39.57 0.61
CA ALA A 294 30.22 -40.28 1.18
C ALA A 294 31.17 -40.79 0.10
N THR A 295 30.65 -41.29 -1.03
CA THR A 295 31.46 -41.72 -2.19
C THR A 295 32.22 -40.55 -2.80
N LEU A 296 31.57 -39.41 -2.99
CA LEU A 296 32.19 -38.18 -3.49
C LEU A 296 33.35 -37.74 -2.57
N ARG A 297 33.16 -37.82 -1.26
CA ARG A 297 34.21 -37.50 -0.29
C ARG A 297 35.36 -38.51 -0.31
N ALA A 298 35.06 -39.81 -0.47
CA ALA A 298 36.06 -40.87 -0.59
C ALA A 298 36.98 -40.67 -1.83
N ILE A 299 36.44 -40.16 -2.93
CA ILE A 299 37.16 -39.83 -4.18
C ILE A 299 37.94 -38.49 -4.06
N GLY A 300 37.83 -37.76 -2.90
CA GLY A 300 38.63 -36.57 -2.66
C GLY A 300 37.92 -35.25 -2.94
N PHE A 301 36.57 -35.20 -3.02
CA PHE A 301 35.82 -33.95 -3.08
C PHE A 301 35.85 -33.24 -1.74
N GLY A 302 36.15 -31.92 -1.76
CA GLY A 302 36.21 -31.11 -0.57
C GLY A 302 34.81 -30.80 0.04
N SER A 303 34.79 -30.45 1.32
CA SER A 303 33.57 -30.04 2.04
C SER A 303 32.91 -28.78 1.46
N GLY A 304 33.71 -27.80 1.03
CA GLY A 304 33.23 -26.53 0.48
C GLY A 304 32.35 -26.69 -0.78
N PRO A 305 32.78 -27.41 -1.82
CA PRO A 305 31.97 -27.71 -2.99
C PRO A 305 30.63 -28.42 -2.67
N ILE A 306 30.62 -29.28 -1.66
CA ILE A 306 29.39 -29.97 -1.22
C ILE A 306 28.43 -28.97 -0.58
N VAL A 307 28.91 -28.12 0.33
CA VAL A 307 28.09 -27.07 0.96
C VAL A 307 27.53 -26.13 -0.11
N ALA A 308 28.39 -25.62 -1.02
CA ALA A 308 27.99 -24.72 -2.08
C ALA A 308 26.93 -25.34 -2.99
N SER A 309 27.03 -26.62 -3.31
CA SER A 309 26.07 -27.34 -4.17
C SER A 309 24.69 -27.45 -3.50
N ILE A 310 24.61 -27.73 -2.20
CA ILE A 310 23.33 -27.83 -1.48
C ILE A 310 22.70 -26.45 -1.30
N LEU A 311 23.50 -25.42 -1.00
CA LEU A 311 23.01 -24.04 -0.95
C LEU A 311 22.46 -23.59 -2.32
N PHE A 312 23.16 -23.93 -3.40
CA PHE A 312 22.67 -23.62 -4.74
C PHE A 312 21.36 -24.36 -5.05
N GLU A 313 21.24 -25.63 -4.65
CA GLU A 313 20.01 -26.42 -4.81
C GLU A 313 18.84 -25.78 -4.02
N SER A 314 19.08 -25.30 -2.79
CA SER A 314 18.04 -24.62 -2.00
C SER A 314 17.58 -23.29 -2.63
N ILE A 315 18.50 -22.51 -3.17
CA ILE A 315 18.19 -21.29 -3.93
C ILE A 315 17.40 -21.61 -5.20
N LEU A 316 17.82 -22.64 -5.93
CA LEU A 316 17.16 -23.07 -7.16
C LEU A 316 15.72 -23.53 -6.92
N LEU A 317 15.42 -24.12 -5.76
CA LEU A 317 14.06 -24.50 -5.37
C LEU A 317 13.26 -23.32 -4.80
N ALA A 318 13.91 -22.35 -4.17
CA ALA A 318 13.24 -21.16 -3.65
C ALA A 318 12.80 -20.19 -4.76
N LEU A 319 13.55 -20.09 -5.85
CA LEU A 319 13.26 -19.20 -6.98
C LEU A 319 11.90 -19.46 -7.64
N PRO A 320 11.55 -20.68 -8.06
CA PRO A 320 10.21 -20.98 -8.58
C PRO A 320 9.11 -20.63 -7.57
N GLY A 321 9.35 -20.88 -6.28
CA GLY A 321 8.42 -20.48 -5.22
C GLY A 321 8.20 -18.97 -5.16
N ALA A 322 9.28 -18.18 -5.26
CA ALA A 322 9.17 -16.72 -5.30
C ALA A 322 8.42 -16.21 -6.53
N LEU A 323 8.74 -16.74 -7.71
CA LEU A 323 8.07 -16.34 -8.95
C LEU A 323 6.58 -16.70 -8.93
N LEU A 324 6.24 -17.90 -8.48
CA LEU A 324 4.85 -18.33 -8.33
C LEU A 324 4.12 -17.49 -7.26
N GLY A 325 4.75 -17.23 -6.12
CA GLY A 325 4.18 -16.39 -5.06
C GLY A 325 3.91 -14.96 -5.53
N GLY A 326 4.87 -14.34 -6.21
CA GLY A 326 4.70 -13.01 -6.81
C GLY A 326 3.65 -12.99 -7.91
N ALA A 327 3.64 -14.00 -8.80
CA ALA A 327 2.65 -14.12 -9.88
C ALA A 327 1.23 -14.32 -9.33
N LEU A 328 1.05 -15.16 -8.32
CA LEU A 328 -0.23 -15.37 -7.64
C LEU A 328 -0.67 -14.09 -6.92
N ALA A 329 0.23 -13.41 -6.22
CA ALA A 329 -0.08 -12.13 -5.59
C ALA A 329 -0.55 -11.10 -6.63
N TRP A 330 0.13 -11.02 -7.77
CA TRP A 330 -0.26 -10.13 -8.86
C TRP A 330 -1.61 -10.53 -9.46
N ALA A 331 -1.82 -11.79 -9.81
CA ALA A 331 -3.03 -12.25 -10.47
C ALA A 331 -4.29 -12.14 -9.58
N LEU A 332 -4.14 -12.39 -8.27
CA LEU A 332 -5.28 -12.43 -7.35
C LEU A 332 -5.57 -11.06 -6.71
N PHE A 333 -4.55 -10.23 -6.49
CA PHE A 333 -4.70 -9.03 -5.67
C PHE A 333 -4.46 -7.72 -6.43
N ASN A 334 -3.77 -7.72 -7.58
CA ASN A 334 -3.52 -6.48 -8.32
C ASN A 334 -4.84 -5.91 -8.87
N GLY A 335 -5.13 -4.65 -8.55
CA GLY A 335 -6.38 -3.99 -8.91
C GLY A 335 -7.59 -4.37 -8.06
N LEU A 336 -7.44 -5.28 -7.09
CA LEU A 336 -8.51 -5.61 -6.16
C LEU A 336 -8.74 -4.43 -5.21
N SER A 337 -10.01 -4.00 -5.08
CA SER A 337 -10.37 -2.94 -4.14
C SER A 337 -10.43 -3.49 -2.72
N ALA A 338 -9.60 -2.95 -1.85
CA ALA A 338 -9.65 -3.20 -0.41
C ALA A 338 -10.15 -1.95 0.32
N SER A 339 -10.81 -2.14 1.47
CA SER A 339 -11.33 -1.04 2.28
C SER A 339 -11.07 -1.29 3.75
N PRO A 340 -9.80 -1.47 4.16
CA PRO A 340 -9.48 -1.52 5.57
C PRO A 340 -9.78 -0.16 6.19
N PHE A 341 -10.39 -0.17 7.36
CA PHE A 341 -10.74 1.05 8.11
C PHE A 341 -11.62 2.07 7.34
N GLY A 342 -12.36 1.60 6.32
CA GLY A 342 -13.28 2.44 5.56
C GLY A 342 -12.69 3.21 4.37
N TYR A 343 -11.37 3.24 4.23
CA TYR A 343 -10.72 3.79 3.03
C TYR A 343 -10.71 2.77 1.91
N SER A 344 -11.26 3.13 0.76
CA SER A 344 -11.30 2.24 -0.41
C SER A 344 -10.13 2.57 -1.32
N PHE A 345 -9.21 1.63 -1.51
CA PHE A 345 -8.11 1.77 -2.46
C PHE A 345 -7.88 0.46 -3.22
N GLN A 346 -7.24 0.56 -4.37
CA GLN A 346 -6.86 -0.61 -5.15
C GLN A 346 -5.46 -1.08 -4.76
N LEU A 347 -5.32 -2.38 -4.51
CA LEU A 347 -4.03 -2.98 -4.26
C LEU A 347 -3.14 -2.86 -5.51
N ALA A 348 -1.91 -2.45 -5.32
CA ALA A 348 -0.94 -2.31 -6.41
C ALA A 348 0.28 -3.20 -6.18
N VAL A 349 0.35 -4.31 -6.90
CA VAL A 349 1.54 -5.16 -6.91
C VAL A 349 2.55 -4.60 -7.91
N THR A 350 3.60 -3.97 -7.39
CA THR A 350 4.63 -3.32 -8.18
C THR A 350 5.81 -4.25 -8.47
N PRO A 351 6.61 -3.99 -9.53
CA PRO A 351 7.84 -4.74 -9.77
C PRO A 351 8.82 -4.72 -8.58
N ASP A 352 8.89 -3.59 -7.84
CA ASP A 352 9.74 -3.46 -6.66
C ASP A 352 9.34 -4.46 -5.56
N LEU A 353 8.04 -4.69 -5.37
CA LEU A 353 7.55 -5.70 -4.43
C LEU A 353 7.87 -7.13 -4.90
N ALA A 354 7.85 -7.38 -6.21
CA ALA A 354 8.26 -8.67 -6.75
C ALA A 354 9.76 -8.92 -6.50
N VAL A 355 10.61 -7.91 -6.73
CA VAL A 355 12.06 -7.99 -6.43
C VAL A 355 12.29 -8.23 -4.94
N LEU A 356 11.57 -7.53 -4.07
CA LEU A 356 11.64 -7.74 -2.62
C LEU A 356 11.24 -9.18 -2.25
N GLY A 357 10.17 -9.70 -2.83
CA GLY A 357 9.72 -11.08 -2.64
C GLY A 357 10.79 -12.11 -3.04
N VAL A 358 11.47 -11.89 -4.18
CA VAL A 358 12.59 -12.72 -4.61
C VAL A 358 13.75 -12.62 -3.61
N ALA A 359 14.10 -11.43 -3.14
CA ALA A 359 15.16 -11.26 -2.15
C ALA A 359 14.86 -12.02 -0.84
N TRP A 360 13.61 -11.98 -0.37
CA TRP A 360 13.15 -12.75 0.79
C TRP A 360 13.25 -14.26 0.56
N ALA A 361 12.84 -14.74 -0.61
CA ALA A 361 12.95 -16.16 -0.97
C ALA A 361 14.40 -16.64 -1.01
N LEU A 362 15.31 -15.84 -1.57
CA LEU A 362 16.74 -16.12 -1.55
C LEU A 362 17.29 -16.20 -0.12
N ALA A 363 16.88 -15.28 0.75
CA ALA A 363 17.25 -15.33 2.16
C ALA A 363 16.75 -16.60 2.85
N MET A 364 15.48 -16.98 2.63
CA MET A 364 14.90 -18.23 3.16
C MET A 364 15.63 -19.47 2.63
N GLY A 365 15.95 -19.50 1.34
CA GLY A 365 16.70 -20.58 0.70
C GLY A 365 18.12 -20.72 1.30
N LEU A 366 18.83 -19.60 1.45
CA LEU A 366 20.17 -19.58 2.04
C LEU A 366 20.16 -20.01 3.51
N LEU A 367 19.30 -19.40 4.34
CA LEU A 367 19.21 -19.72 5.76
C LEU A 367 18.72 -21.15 5.99
N GLY A 368 17.71 -21.59 5.25
CA GLY A 368 17.18 -22.93 5.32
C GLY A 368 18.14 -24.02 4.81
N GLY A 369 18.94 -23.67 3.81
CA GLY A 369 19.95 -24.57 3.23
C GLY A 369 21.22 -24.74 4.07
N LEU A 370 21.56 -23.73 4.91
CA LEU A 370 22.85 -23.66 5.59
C LEU A 370 23.09 -24.84 6.56
N LEU A 371 22.15 -25.13 7.45
CA LEU A 371 22.27 -26.20 8.43
C LEU A 371 22.37 -27.60 7.79
N PRO A 372 21.48 -27.97 6.85
CA PRO A 372 21.58 -29.25 6.12
C PRO A 372 22.89 -29.36 5.33
N ALA A 373 23.33 -28.28 4.68
CA ALA A 373 24.58 -28.27 3.90
C ALA A 373 25.82 -28.51 4.79
N LEU A 374 25.90 -27.86 5.95
CA LEU A 374 26.97 -28.08 6.93
C LEU A 374 26.97 -29.49 7.48
N ARG A 375 25.78 -30.06 7.72
CA ARG A 375 25.66 -31.46 8.18
C ARG A 375 26.11 -32.44 7.11
N ALA A 376 25.73 -32.25 5.86
CA ALA A 376 26.17 -33.05 4.72
C ALA A 376 27.68 -33.08 4.57
N ALA A 377 28.34 -31.92 4.77
CA ALA A 377 29.80 -31.81 4.68
C ALA A 377 30.55 -32.51 5.82
N ARG A 378 29.88 -32.83 6.94
CA ARG A 378 30.49 -33.50 8.12
C ARG A 378 30.20 -35.00 8.21
N VAL A 379 29.50 -35.60 7.24
CA VAL A 379 29.16 -37.03 7.25
C VAL A 379 30.45 -37.87 7.24
N PRO A 380 30.67 -38.79 8.23
CA PRO A 380 31.85 -39.64 8.27
C PRO A 380 31.78 -40.67 7.12
N VAL A 381 32.85 -40.75 6.31
CA VAL A 381 32.92 -41.66 5.17
C VAL A 381 32.80 -43.13 5.59
N THR A 382 33.40 -43.49 6.72
CA THR A 382 33.43 -44.88 7.21
C THR A 382 32.06 -45.41 7.66
N THR A 383 31.21 -44.56 8.27
CA THR A 383 29.88 -44.97 8.76
C THR A 383 28.83 -44.96 7.62
N ALA A 384 28.97 -44.06 6.65
CA ALA A 384 28.02 -44.00 5.54
C ALA A 384 28.17 -45.13 4.53
N LEU A 385 29.35 -45.73 4.39
CA LEU A 385 29.60 -46.88 3.50
C LEU A 385 29.28 -48.23 4.17
N ARG A 386 29.17 -48.26 5.51
CA ARG A 386 28.81 -49.52 6.27
C ARG A 386 27.30 -49.66 6.53
N ALA A 387 26.49 -48.64 6.30
CA ALA A 387 25.06 -48.72 6.46
C ALA A 387 24.45 -49.54 5.31
N THR A 388 24.20 -50.82 5.55
CA THR A 388 23.47 -51.78 4.70
C THR A 388 21.98 -51.47 4.72
#